data_26690df5cfd3c998bb2966138960c770
#
_entry.id   26690df5cfd3c998bb2966138960c770
#
_cell.length_a   1.000
_cell.length_b   1.000
_cell.length_c   1.000
_cell.angle_alpha   90.00
_cell.angle_beta   90.00
_cell.angle_gamma   90.00
#
_symmetry.space_group_name_H-M   'P 1'
#
loop_
_entity.id
_entity.type
_entity.pdbx_description
1 polymer ?
#
loop_
_entity_poly.entity_id
_entity_poly.type
_entity_poly.pdbx_seq_one_letter_code
_entity_poly.pdbx_strand_id
1 'polypeptide(L)'
;MAEEARFITKKEVFKGEEIEAIYRVARQPVDNQDEIDLSQSADPMARMGQGFCPAFNQRTYEAAPGIICHQDVEVVMRDGCKIYTDLFLPKNLTEKIPCIVSWSWFGKRPGDGMSEWQIMGVPPHTVSKLAKFESSDPAYWCYQGYAVANVDVRGAGHSEGDVHMFTHQDREDGYDFVEWLAQQEWCNGKIGMTGNSGVAMHQWGIAAECPPHLTCIAPWECTTDLYADSLFEGGIPALSFNEFIAAQVTGLGGVDDQVAMARKYPFRNGYWNDKVAEFDKVRIPVYQTAGWSHFHLPGSSRAYIRCKSRLKWFRAHRDFEWPDTYSPENLEDLKRFYDRYLKDIHNGWEMTPKVRIDVMDVMDHDFQSRRPENE
;
A
#
# COMPACT_ATOMS: atom_id res chain seq x y z
N MET A 1 -20.96 -6.73 29.05
CA MET A 1 -20.68 -8.15 28.63
C MET A 1 -20.59 -8.37 27.13
N ALA A 2 -20.70 -7.33 26.30
CA ALA A 2 -20.56 -7.45 24.84
C ALA A 2 -19.19 -7.00 24.30
N GLU A 3 -18.31 -6.46 25.12
CA GLU A 3 -17.03 -5.87 24.70
C GLU A 3 -15.84 -6.84 24.80
N GLU A 4 -15.88 -7.82 25.70
CA GLU A 4 -14.79 -8.78 25.91
C GLU A 4 -14.63 -9.82 24.79
N ALA A 5 -15.62 -10.02 23.95
CA ALA A 5 -15.58 -11.01 22.86
C ALA A 5 -14.88 -10.50 21.58
N ARG A 6 -14.32 -9.28 21.56
CA ARG A 6 -13.73 -8.64 20.36
C ARG A 6 -12.22 -8.74 20.27
N PHE A 7 -11.54 -9.20 21.33
CA PHE A 7 -10.07 -9.25 21.36
C PHE A 7 -9.56 -10.67 21.57
N ILE A 8 -8.48 -10.97 20.86
CA ILE A 8 -7.73 -12.22 20.98
C ILE A 8 -6.32 -11.84 21.42
N THR A 9 -5.78 -12.53 22.40
CA THR A 9 -4.41 -12.30 22.88
C THR A 9 -3.53 -13.50 22.54
N LYS A 10 -2.37 -13.23 21.94
CA LYS A 10 -1.39 -14.25 21.55
C LYS A 10 0.01 -13.88 22.07
N LYS A 11 0.76 -14.87 22.49
CA LYS A 11 2.19 -14.67 22.78
C LYS A 11 2.98 -14.83 21.52
N GLU A 12 3.73 -13.80 21.17
CA GLU A 12 4.54 -13.73 19.94
C GLU A 12 5.90 -13.13 20.23
N VAL A 13 6.86 -13.40 19.35
CA VAL A 13 8.23 -12.89 19.51
C VAL A 13 8.47 -11.79 18.49
N PHE A 14 8.73 -10.57 18.97
CA PHE A 14 9.07 -9.42 18.16
C PHE A 14 10.48 -8.94 18.48
N LYS A 15 11.37 -8.96 17.49
CA LYS A 15 12.80 -8.59 17.68
C LYS A 15 13.47 -9.28 18.87
N GLY A 16 13.11 -10.56 19.09
CA GLY A 16 13.66 -11.39 20.18
C GLY A 16 13.01 -11.19 21.55
N GLU A 17 11.98 -10.39 21.67
CA GLU A 17 11.22 -10.12 22.89
C GLU A 17 9.85 -10.82 22.82
N GLU A 18 9.52 -11.70 23.79
CA GLU A 18 8.20 -12.31 23.91
C GLU A 18 7.20 -11.26 24.42
N ILE A 19 6.20 -10.97 23.62
CA ILE A 19 5.16 -9.96 23.92
C ILE A 19 3.79 -10.59 23.75
N GLU A 20 2.90 -10.26 24.66
CA GLU A 20 1.50 -10.59 24.56
C GLU A 20 0.79 -9.61 23.63
N ALA A 21 0.69 -9.99 22.35
CA ALA A 21 0.05 -9.21 21.31
C ALA A 21 -1.49 -9.30 21.41
N ILE A 22 -2.15 -8.21 21.07
CA ILE A 22 -3.61 -8.10 21.10
C ILE A 22 -4.13 -7.93 19.68
N TYR A 23 -5.07 -8.78 19.31
CA TYR A 23 -5.77 -8.73 18.03
C TYR A 23 -7.25 -8.44 18.28
N ARG A 24 -7.83 -7.59 17.45
CA ARG A 24 -9.28 -7.49 17.34
C ARG A 24 -9.80 -8.48 16.32
N VAL A 25 -10.99 -9.00 16.49
CA VAL A 25 -11.64 -9.79 15.45
C VAL A 25 -11.86 -8.91 14.22
N ALA A 26 -11.39 -9.36 13.05
CA ALA A 26 -11.60 -8.66 11.80
C ALA A 26 -13.09 -8.52 11.49
N ARG A 27 -13.43 -7.51 10.72
CA ARG A 27 -14.76 -7.38 10.12
C ARG A 27 -14.96 -8.54 9.16
N GLN A 28 -16.10 -9.24 9.26
CA GLN A 28 -16.34 -10.37 8.37
C GLN A 28 -16.50 -9.91 6.92
N PRO A 29 -15.98 -10.67 5.94
CA PRO A 29 -16.24 -10.44 4.53
C PRO A 29 -17.75 -10.47 4.26
N VAL A 30 -18.22 -9.54 3.45
CA VAL A 30 -19.63 -9.49 3.02
C VAL A 30 -19.66 -9.89 1.55
N ASP A 31 -20.28 -11.04 1.28
CA ASP A 31 -20.29 -11.64 -0.05
C ASP A 31 -21.20 -10.91 -1.04
N ASN A 32 -22.13 -10.11 -0.54
CA ASN A 32 -23.07 -9.37 -1.35
C ASN A 32 -22.92 -7.85 -1.11
N GLN A 33 -22.65 -7.11 -2.17
CA GLN A 33 -22.49 -5.66 -2.13
C GLN A 33 -23.78 -4.96 -1.63
N ASP A 34 -24.94 -5.52 -1.91
CA ASP A 34 -26.25 -4.98 -1.49
C ASP A 34 -26.49 -5.10 0.03
N GLU A 35 -25.68 -5.90 0.73
CA GLU A 35 -25.75 -6.04 2.19
C GLU A 35 -24.94 -4.97 2.93
N ILE A 36 -24.08 -4.24 2.21
CA ILE A 36 -23.33 -3.12 2.78
C ILE A 36 -24.19 -1.86 2.66
N ASP A 37 -24.95 -1.55 3.70
CA ASP A 37 -25.72 -0.30 3.75
C ASP A 37 -24.81 0.90 4.03
N LEU A 38 -24.19 1.41 2.99
CA LEU A 38 -23.34 2.61 3.02
C LEU A 38 -24.17 3.89 3.23
N SER A 39 -25.51 3.84 3.03
CA SER A 39 -26.38 4.99 3.17
C SER A 39 -26.54 5.45 4.61
N GLN A 40 -26.28 4.59 5.57
CA GLN A 40 -26.43 4.84 7.01
C GLN A 40 -25.25 5.63 7.62
N SER A 41 -24.10 5.70 6.96
CA SER A 41 -22.98 6.48 7.45
C SER A 41 -22.98 7.88 6.87
N ALA A 42 -23.20 8.88 7.72
CA ALA A 42 -23.07 10.30 7.37
C ALA A 42 -21.59 10.72 7.23
N ASP A 43 -20.65 9.89 7.67
CA ASP A 43 -19.22 10.16 7.63
C ASP A 43 -18.61 9.56 6.36
N PRO A 44 -18.11 10.39 5.42
CA PRO A 44 -17.43 9.91 4.22
C PRO A 44 -16.21 9.04 4.56
N MET A 45 -15.47 9.36 5.62
CA MET A 45 -14.32 8.57 6.06
C MET A 45 -14.71 7.18 6.55
N ALA A 46 -15.88 7.02 7.14
CA ALA A 46 -16.39 5.71 7.55
C ALA A 46 -16.75 4.80 6.35
N ARG A 47 -16.93 5.38 5.16
CA ARG A 47 -17.14 4.64 3.90
C ARG A 47 -15.83 4.25 3.24
N MET A 48 -14.78 5.08 3.42
CA MET A 48 -13.45 4.78 2.93
C MET A 48 -12.91 3.54 3.64
N GLY A 49 -12.39 2.61 2.88
CA GLY A 49 -11.82 1.40 3.45
C GLY A 49 -12.83 0.44 4.09
N GLN A 50 -14.14 0.63 3.88
CA GLN A 50 -15.08 -0.45 4.14
C GLN A 50 -14.74 -1.55 3.17
N GLY A 51 -13.80 -2.40 3.58
CA GLY A 51 -13.24 -3.46 2.79
C GLY A 51 -14.33 -4.29 2.16
N PHE A 52 -14.72 -3.86 0.96
CA PHE A 52 -15.56 -4.64 0.10
C PHE A 52 -14.78 -5.90 -0.24
N CYS A 53 -15.18 -6.99 0.35
CA CYS A 53 -14.64 -8.29 0.04
C CYS A 53 -15.76 -9.09 -0.63
N PRO A 54 -15.90 -8.98 -1.96
CA PRO A 54 -16.88 -9.77 -2.70
C PRO A 54 -16.60 -11.24 -2.53
N ALA A 55 -17.63 -12.07 -2.76
CA ALA A 55 -17.56 -13.52 -2.65
C ALA A 55 -16.31 -14.09 -3.32
N PHE A 56 -15.67 -15.01 -2.61
CA PHE A 56 -14.54 -15.77 -3.15
C PHE A 56 -14.97 -16.53 -4.42
N ASN A 57 -14.27 -16.26 -5.52
CA ASN A 57 -14.60 -16.86 -6.81
C ASN A 57 -13.37 -16.91 -7.72
N GLN A 58 -12.69 -18.05 -7.71
CA GLN A 58 -11.57 -18.31 -8.61
C GLN A 58 -12.05 -18.42 -10.06
N ARG A 59 -11.77 -17.39 -10.85
CA ARG A 59 -12.13 -17.32 -12.26
C ARG A 59 -11.17 -16.47 -13.07
N THR A 60 -11.20 -16.68 -14.38
CA THR A 60 -10.54 -15.81 -15.34
C THR A 60 -11.57 -15.14 -16.23
N TYR A 61 -11.52 -13.83 -16.38
CA TYR A 61 -12.46 -13.07 -17.20
C TYR A 61 -11.80 -11.80 -17.77
N GLU A 62 -12.41 -11.24 -18.79
CA GLU A 62 -12.00 -9.94 -19.34
C GLU A 62 -12.59 -8.82 -18.49
N ALA A 63 -11.77 -8.19 -17.65
CA ALA A 63 -12.20 -7.18 -16.68
C ALA A 63 -12.44 -5.80 -17.33
N ALA A 64 -11.71 -5.51 -18.41
CA ALA A 64 -11.91 -4.37 -19.30
C ALA A 64 -11.43 -4.77 -20.71
N PRO A 65 -11.82 -4.06 -21.78
CA PRO A 65 -11.38 -4.39 -23.12
C PRO A 65 -9.88 -4.60 -23.21
N GLY A 66 -9.43 -5.81 -23.56
CA GLY A 66 -8.01 -6.15 -23.67
C GLY A 66 -7.28 -6.38 -22.34
N ILE A 67 -7.97 -6.47 -21.21
CA ILE A 67 -7.38 -6.75 -19.88
C ILE A 67 -8.04 -8.00 -19.29
N ILE A 68 -7.24 -9.02 -19.04
CA ILE A 68 -7.66 -10.25 -18.38
C ILE A 68 -7.39 -10.16 -16.89
N CYS A 69 -8.38 -10.50 -16.08
CA CYS A 69 -8.22 -10.68 -14.64
C CYS A 69 -8.24 -12.17 -14.31
N HIS A 70 -7.20 -12.65 -13.64
CA HIS A 70 -7.20 -13.91 -12.91
C HIS A 70 -7.55 -13.57 -11.46
N GLN A 71 -8.79 -13.89 -11.08
CA GLN A 71 -9.37 -13.51 -9.80
C GLN A 71 -9.12 -14.58 -8.74
N ASP A 72 -8.83 -14.14 -7.49
CA ASP A 72 -8.60 -15.00 -6.32
C ASP A 72 -7.53 -16.08 -6.54
N VAL A 73 -6.41 -15.71 -7.17
CA VAL A 73 -5.28 -16.60 -7.36
C VAL A 73 -4.66 -16.92 -6.01
N GLU A 74 -4.58 -18.21 -5.68
CA GLU A 74 -3.96 -18.69 -4.44
C GLU A 74 -2.44 -18.62 -4.54
N VAL A 75 -1.81 -18.10 -3.50
CA VAL A 75 -0.36 -18.08 -3.31
C VAL A 75 -0.04 -18.62 -1.94
N VAL A 76 0.78 -19.67 -1.89
CA VAL A 76 1.18 -20.34 -0.64
C VAL A 76 2.48 -19.75 -0.14
N MET A 77 2.46 -19.20 1.08
CA MET A 77 3.63 -18.67 1.77
C MET A 77 4.51 -19.79 2.30
N ARG A 78 5.75 -19.48 2.70
CA ARG A 78 6.74 -20.45 3.19
C ARG A 78 6.27 -21.30 4.38
N ASP A 79 5.37 -20.78 5.19
CA ASP A 79 4.77 -21.44 6.34
C ASP A 79 3.49 -22.23 6.03
N GLY A 80 3.08 -22.24 4.75
CA GLY A 80 1.87 -22.90 4.27
C GLY A 80 0.61 -22.06 4.32
N CYS A 81 0.65 -20.83 4.84
CA CYS A 81 -0.47 -19.91 4.84
C CYS A 81 -0.83 -19.51 3.39
N LYS A 82 -2.11 -19.47 3.09
CA LYS A 82 -2.62 -19.12 1.77
C LYS A 82 -3.08 -17.68 1.75
N ILE A 83 -2.54 -16.91 0.82
CA ILE A 83 -3.02 -15.57 0.52
C ILE A 83 -3.60 -15.51 -0.89
N TYR A 84 -4.41 -14.50 -1.17
CA TYR A 84 -5.10 -14.38 -2.45
C TYR A 84 -4.81 -13.05 -3.13
N THR A 85 -4.62 -13.12 -4.45
CA THR A 85 -4.36 -11.96 -5.30
C THR A 85 -5.26 -11.96 -6.52
N ASP A 86 -5.61 -10.75 -7.00
CA ASP A 86 -6.16 -10.57 -8.34
C ASP A 86 -5.04 -10.09 -9.27
N LEU A 87 -4.80 -10.85 -10.35
CA LEU A 87 -3.78 -10.55 -11.36
C LEU A 87 -4.44 -10.00 -12.62
N PHE A 88 -4.02 -8.81 -13.00
CA PHE A 88 -4.48 -8.17 -14.25
C PHE A 88 -3.36 -8.18 -15.28
N LEU A 89 -3.64 -8.69 -16.47
CA LEU A 89 -2.68 -8.81 -17.56
C LEU A 89 -3.26 -8.28 -18.88
N PRO A 90 -2.45 -7.66 -19.74
CA PRO A 90 -2.83 -7.45 -21.13
C PRO A 90 -3.22 -8.77 -21.82
N LYS A 91 -4.32 -8.79 -22.57
CA LYS A 91 -4.93 -10.00 -23.15
C LYS A 91 -4.02 -10.76 -24.12
N ASN A 92 -3.24 -10.05 -24.91
CA ASN A 92 -2.45 -10.64 -26.00
C ASN A 92 -0.96 -10.39 -25.78
N LEU A 93 -0.39 -11.07 -24.79
CA LEU A 93 1.03 -10.96 -24.49
C LEU A 93 1.85 -11.67 -25.60
N THR A 94 2.78 -10.96 -26.19
CA THR A 94 3.76 -11.49 -27.16
C THR A 94 5.15 -11.66 -26.57
N GLU A 95 5.36 -11.09 -25.39
CA GLU A 95 6.60 -11.13 -24.62
C GLU A 95 6.31 -11.13 -23.13
N LYS A 96 7.30 -11.47 -22.33
CA LYS A 96 7.22 -11.38 -20.88
C LYS A 96 7.25 -9.92 -20.43
N ILE A 97 6.41 -9.57 -19.45
CA ILE A 97 6.24 -8.21 -18.97
C ILE A 97 6.55 -8.10 -17.46
N PRO A 98 6.92 -6.91 -16.97
CA PRO A 98 7.06 -6.69 -15.53
C PRO A 98 5.72 -6.60 -14.81
N CYS A 99 5.74 -6.79 -13.49
CA CYS A 99 4.57 -6.66 -12.64
C CYS A 99 4.73 -5.53 -11.63
N ILE A 100 3.63 -4.80 -11.40
CA ILE A 100 3.48 -3.80 -10.34
C ILE A 100 2.57 -4.36 -9.26
N VAL A 101 3.03 -4.36 -8.01
CA VAL A 101 2.33 -4.94 -6.86
C VAL A 101 1.77 -3.85 -5.96
N SER A 102 0.51 -3.98 -5.58
CA SER A 102 -0.13 -3.26 -4.49
C SER A 102 -0.44 -4.23 -3.35
N TRP A 103 0.36 -4.17 -2.29
CA TRP A 103 0.30 -5.03 -1.11
C TRP A 103 -0.50 -4.34 -0.02
N SER A 104 -1.69 -4.85 0.36
CA SER A 104 -2.63 -4.09 1.17
C SER A 104 -3.58 -4.96 2.00
N TRP A 105 -3.97 -4.46 3.17
CA TRP A 105 -5.11 -4.98 3.94
C TRP A 105 -6.44 -4.30 3.61
N PHE A 106 -6.47 -3.29 2.76
CA PHE A 106 -7.70 -2.59 2.35
C PHE A 106 -8.56 -3.36 1.33
N GLY A 107 -8.22 -4.61 1.06
CA GLY A 107 -8.86 -5.41 0.02
C GLY A 107 -8.17 -5.27 -1.34
N LYS A 108 -8.33 -6.30 -2.19
CA LYS A 108 -7.72 -6.38 -3.53
C LYS A 108 -8.61 -5.87 -4.66
N ARG A 109 -9.87 -5.51 -4.35
CA ARG A 109 -10.86 -5.08 -5.34
C ARG A 109 -11.38 -3.69 -5.05
N PRO A 110 -11.84 -2.96 -6.10
CA PRO A 110 -12.53 -1.70 -5.90
C PRO A 110 -13.79 -1.93 -5.08
N GLY A 111 -13.98 -1.08 -4.06
CA GLY A 111 -15.24 -0.91 -3.36
C GLY A 111 -15.97 0.32 -3.90
N ASP A 112 -17.00 0.75 -3.19
CA ASP A 112 -17.73 1.99 -3.51
C ASP A 112 -16.90 3.27 -3.23
N GLY A 113 -15.64 3.14 -2.83
CA GLY A 113 -14.75 4.23 -2.46
C GLY A 113 -14.40 5.24 -3.56
N MET A 114 -14.85 5.01 -4.80
CA MET A 114 -14.59 5.93 -5.92
C MET A 114 -15.29 7.29 -5.76
N SER A 115 -16.46 7.33 -5.12
CA SER A 115 -17.17 8.58 -4.84
C SER A 115 -16.46 9.41 -3.77
N GLU A 116 -15.85 8.75 -2.79
CA GLU A 116 -15.08 9.40 -1.73
C GLU A 116 -13.79 10.02 -2.26
N TRP A 117 -13.10 9.36 -3.18
CA TRP A 117 -11.91 9.91 -3.83
C TRP A 117 -12.23 11.21 -4.58
N GLN A 118 -13.40 11.28 -5.23
CA GLN A 118 -13.87 12.50 -5.89
C GLN A 118 -14.11 13.64 -4.89
N ILE A 119 -14.71 13.33 -3.74
CA ILE A 119 -14.89 14.29 -2.65
C ILE A 119 -13.54 14.82 -2.15
N MET A 120 -12.52 13.96 -2.12
CA MET A 120 -11.17 14.31 -1.70
C MET A 120 -10.31 14.92 -2.82
N GLY A 121 -10.90 15.25 -3.96
CA GLY A 121 -10.27 16.00 -5.03
C GLY A 121 -9.70 15.18 -6.19
N VAL A 122 -9.83 13.83 -6.18
CA VAL A 122 -9.45 13.01 -7.34
C VAL A 122 -10.47 13.23 -8.48
N PRO A 123 -10.06 13.69 -9.67
CA PRO A 123 -11.00 13.91 -10.75
C PRO A 123 -11.63 12.60 -11.24
N PRO A 124 -12.96 12.54 -11.49
CA PRO A 124 -13.69 11.30 -11.78
C PRO A 124 -13.18 10.47 -12.95
N HIS A 125 -12.51 11.11 -13.91
CA HIS A 125 -12.03 10.49 -15.14
C HIS A 125 -10.55 10.05 -15.09
N THR A 126 -9.86 10.28 -13.97
CA THR A 126 -8.44 9.94 -13.83
C THR A 126 -8.20 8.52 -13.37
N VAL A 127 -9.22 7.86 -12.84
CA VAL A 127 -9.16 6.47 -12.38
C VAL A 127 -10.24 5.62 -13.02
N SER A 128 -9.94 4.36 -13.30
CA SER A 128 -10.89 3.40 -13.86
C SER A 128 -11.75 2.73 -12.78
N LYS A 129 -12.77 1.98 -13.22
CA LYS A 129 -13.56 1.12 -12.33
C LYS A 129 -12.79 -0.07 -11.75
N LEU A 130 -11.57 -0.33 -12.22
CA LEU A 130 -10.69 -1.39 -11.71
C LEU A 130 -9.75 -0.90 -10.61
N ALA A 131 -9.63 0.43 -10.44
CA ALA A 131 -8.79 1.02 -9.41
C ALA A 131 -9.33 0.68 -8.02
N LYS A 132 -8.46 0.26 -7.14
CA LYS A 132 -8.76 0.08 -5.71
C LYS A 132 -8.07 1.16 -4.87
N PHE A 133 -8.51 1.30 -3.63
CA PHE A 133 -8.01 2.32 -2.72
C PHE A 133 -6.47 2.31 -2.60
N GLU A 134 -5.85 3.48 -2.75
CA GLU A 134 -4.40 3.74 -2.59
C GLU A 134 -3.46 2.87 -3.46
N SER A 135 -3.94 2.35 -4.56
CA SER A 135 -3.20 1.36 -5.35
C SER A 135 -3.11 1.72 -6.83
N SER A 136 -2.29 0.97 -7.55
CA SER A 136 -2.19 1.11 -9.00
C SER A 136 -3.52 0.82 -9.68
N ASP A 137 -3.92 1.67 -10.65
CA ASP A 137 -5.07 1.39 -11.50
C ASP A 137 -4.73 0.34 -12.56
N PRO A 138 -5.33 -0.87 -12.50
CA PRO A 138 -5.01 -1.93 -13.45
C PRO A 138 -5.26 -1.54 -14.91
N ALA A 139 -6.29 -0.71 -15.19
CA ALA A 139 -6.55 -0.30 -16.55
C ALA A 139 -5.42 0.57 -17.10
N TYR A 140 -4.99 1.57 -16.33
CA TYR A 140 -3.86 2.42 -16.76
C TYR A 140 -2.60 1.58 -17.00
N TRP A 141 -2.17 0.78 -16.04
CA TRP A 141 -0.89 0.08 -16.11
C TRP A 141 -0.88 -1.07 -17.11
N CYS A 142 -1.98 -1.82 -17.27
CA CYS A 142 -2.06 -2.87 -18.29
C CYS A 142 -1.96 -2.30 -19.71
N TYR A 143 -2.59 -1.16 -19.98
CA TYR A 143 -2.45 -0.51 -21.29
C TYR A 143 -1.05 0.05 -21.53
N GLN A 144 -0.27 0.28 -20.48
CA GLN A 144 1.15 0.63 -20.56
C GLN A 144 2.07 -0.61 -20.66
N GLY A 145 1.53 -1.83 -20.74
CA GLY A 145 2.32 -3.06 -20.88
C GLY A 145 2.94 -3.55 -19.56
N TYR A 146 2.24 -3.38 -18.47
CA TYR A 146 2.56 -3.97 -17.16
C TYR A 146 1.49 -4.97 -16.74
N ALA A 147 1.85 -5.99 -16.00
CA ALA A 147 0.91 -6.72 -15.17
C ALA A 147 0.68 -5.94 -13.86
N VAL A 148 -0.49 -6.10 -13.26
CA VAL A 148 -0.80 -5.55 -11.94
C VAL A 148 -1.27 -6.67 -11.03
N ALA A 149 -0.69 -6.75 -9.83
CA ALA A 149 -1.10 -7.65 -8.77
C ALA A 149 -1.68 -6.84 -7.59
N ASN A 150 -2.98 -6.99 -7.35
CA ASN A 150 -3.64 -6.48 -6.15
C ASN A 150 -3.75 -7.61 -5.14
N VAL A 151 -3.16 -7.44 -3.96
CA VAL A 151 -3.00 -8.52 -2.98
C VAL A 151 -3.83 -8.22 -1.73
N ASP A 152 -4.58 -9.23 -1.27
CA ASP A 152 -5.02 -9.29 0.12
C ASP A 152 -3.89 -9.89 0.96
N VAL A 153 -3.27 -9.10 1.83
CA VAL A 153 -2.23 -9.59 2.73
C VAL A 153 -2.77 -10.68 3.65
N ARG A 154 -1.89 -11.41 4.34
CA ARG A 154 -2.27 -12.39 5.38
C ARG A 154 -3.37 -11.83 6.27
N GLY A 155 -4.46 -12.59 6.47
CA GLY A 155 -5.60 -12.26 7.29
C GLY A 155 -6.59 -11.26 6.70
N ALA A 156 -6.27 -10.58 5.58
CA ALA A 156 -7.17 -9.66 4.91
C ALA A 156 -8.04 -10.39 3.87
N GLY A 157 -9.29 -9.93 3.72
CA GLY A 157 -10.24 -10.51 2.78
C GLY A 157 -10.48 -11.99 3.04
N HIS A 158 -10.17 -12.83 2.07
CA HIS A 158 -10.23 -14.29 2.19
C HIS A 158 -8.87 -14.95 2.44
N SER A 159 -7.79 -14.17 2.58
CA SER A 159 -6.47 -14.68 2.93
C SER A 159 -6.46 -15.24 4.34
N GLU A 160 -5.79 -16.39 4.52
CA GLU A 160 -5.70 -17.08 5.82
C GLU A 160 -4.86 -16.32 6.83
N GLY A 161 -5.00 -16.67 8.11
CA GLY A 161 -4.21 -16.12 9.21
C GLY A 161 -4.77 -14.83 9.79
N ASP A 162 -3.89 -14.04 10.42
CA ASP A 162 -4.23 -12.75 11.02
C ASP A 162 -3.47 -11.63 10.31
N VAL A 163 -4.03 -10.44 10.31
CA VAL A 163 -3.35 -9.25 9.77
C VAL A 163 -2.28 -8.79 10.76
N HIS A 164 -1.04 -8.87 10.33
CA HIS A 164 0.15 -8.39 11.06
C HIS A 164 0.65 -7.09 10.45
N MET A 165 0.12 -5.96 10.88
CA MET A 165 0.44 -4.66 10.27
C MET A 165 1.93 -4.32 10.42
N PHE A 166 2.69 -4.39 9.31
CA PHE A 166 4.10 -3.97 9.18
C PHE A 166 5.13 -4.78 9.99
N THR A 167 4.77 -5.94 10.53
CA THR A 167 5.70 -6.79 11.28
C THR A 167 6.64 -7.56 10.35
N HIS A 168 7.58 -8.31 10.95
CA HIS A 168 8.43 -9.22 10.18
C HIS A 168 7.65 -10.26 9.38
N GLN A 169 6.52 -10.77 9.91
CA GLN A 169 5.67 -11.73 9.19
C GLN A 169 5.12 -11.15 7.89
N ASP A 170 4.61 -9.92 7.93
CA ASP A 170 4.12 -9.21 6.75
C ASP A 170 5.24 -9.02 5.70
N ARG A 171 6.46 -8.74 6.15
CA ARG A 171 7.62 -8.58 5.25
C ARG A 171 8.06 -9.90 4.62
N GLU A 172 8.06 -10.98 5.39
CA GLU A 172 8.37 -12.33 4.88
C GLU A 172 7.36 -12.80 3.85
N ASP A 173 6.06 -12.55 4.10
CA ASP A 173 5.00 -12.86 3.13
C ASP A 173 5.17 -12.04 1.84
N GLY A 174 5.49 -10.76 1.96
CA GLY A 174 5.79 -9.91 0.81
C GLY A 174 7.00 -10.37 0.01
N TYR A 175 8.06 -10.84 0.69
CA TYR A 175 9.22 -11.47 0.04
C TYR A 175 8.78 -12.70 -0.77
N ASP A 176 8.06 -13.63 -0.15
CA ASP A 176 7.60 -14.86 -0.80
C ASP A 176 6.71 -14.57 -2.00
N PHE A 177 5.83 -13.60 -1.88
CA PHE A 177 4.95 -13.19 -2.96
C PHE A 177 5.71 -12.59 -4.16
N VAL A 178 6.69 -11.74 -3.92
CA VAL A 178 7.55 -11.18 -4.98
C VAL A 178 8.28 -12.30 -5.74
N GLU A 179 8.85 -13.25 -5.02
CA GLU A 179 9.58 -14.37 -5.62
C GLU A 179 8.64 -15.32 -6.36
N TRP A 180 7.42 -15.53 -5.88
CA TRP A 180 6.41 -16.31 -6.58
C TRP A 180 5.96 -15.64 -7.88
N LEU A 181 5.74 -14.31 -7.87
CA LEU A 181 5.39 -13.56 -9.09
C LEU A 181 6.46 -13.64 -10.16
N ALA A 182 7.72 -13.54 -9.76
CA ALA A 182 8.84 -13.58 -10.70
C ALA A 182 8.96 -14.91 -11.45
N GLN A 183 8.38 -15.99 -10.92
CA GLN A 183 8.38 -17.33 -11.52
C GLN A 183 7.22 -17.54 -12.49
N GLN A 184 6.26 -16.60 -12.59
CA GLN A 184 5.14 -16.75 -13.50
C GLN A 184 5.60 -16.72 -14.96
N GLU A 185 5.00 -17.56 -15.81
CA GLU A 185 5.41 -17.69 -17.22
C GLU A 185 5.37 -16.37 -17.99
N TRP A 186 4.43 -15.51 -17.67
CA TRP A 186 4.25 -14.19 -18.30
C TRP A 186 5.20 -13.12 -17.75
N CYS A 187 5.84 -13.36 -16.60
CA CYS A 187 6.66 -12.38 -15.91
C CYS A 187 8.08 -12.34 -16.48
N ASN A 188 8.62 -11.13 -16.68
CA ASN A 188 10.01 -10.94 -17.10
C ASN A 188 11.04 -11.02 -15.94
N GLY A 189 10.56 -11.36 -14.72
CA GLY A 189 11.39 -11.45 -13.52
C GLY A 189 11.64 -10.10 -12.83
N LYS A 190 11.01 -9.00 -13.26
CA LYS A 190 11.14 -7.70 -12.63
C LYS A 190 9.84 -7.27 -11.98
N ILE A 191 9.90 -7.09 -10.68
CA ILE A 191 8.76 -6.70 -9.85
C ILE A 191 9.00 -5.28 -9.31
N GLY A 192 7.99 -4.42 -9.46
CA GLY A 192 7.92 -3.11 -8.80
C GLY A 192 6.82 -3.09 -7.77
N MET A 193 6.94 -2.26 -6.74
CA MET A 193 5.84 -2.01 -5.81
C MET A 193 5.40 -0.56 -5.89
N THR A 194 4.10 -0.35 -5.72
CA THR A 194 3.48 0.97 -5.71
C THR A 194 2.42 1.06 -4.62
N GLY A 195 1.99 2.25 -4.34
CA GLY A 195 0.90 2.54 -3.44
C GLY A 195 1.15 3.75 -2.58
N ASN A 196 0.10 4.17 -1.91
CA ASN A 196 0.05 5.37 -1.11
C ASN A 196 -0.24 4.98 0.34
N SER A 197 0.12 5.80 1.32
CA SER A 197 -0.23 5.63 2.73
C SER A 197 0.13 4.24 3.28
N GLY A 198 -0.84 3.48 3.78
CA GLY A 198 -0.64 2.13 4.31
C GLY A 198 -0.03 1.17 3.29
N VAL A 199 -0.44 1.26 2.03
CA VAL A 199 0.12 0.45 0.92
C VAL A 199 1.58 0.81 0.63
N ALA A 200 1.98 2.05 0.89
CA ALA A 200 3.38 2.49 0.77
C ALA A 200 4.26 2.00 1.92
N MET A 201 3.72 1.94 3.13
CA MET A 201 4.48 1.52 4.33
C MET A 201 5.04 0.10 4.20
N HIS A 202 4.26 -0.83 3.64
CA HIS A 202 4.70 -2.21 3.41
C HIS A 202 5.93 -2.31 2.50
N GLN A 203 6.03 -1.44 1.48
CA GLN A 203 7.09 -1.51 0.48
C GLN A 203 8.48 -1.39 1.11
N TRP A 204 8.65 -0.53 2.10
CA TRP A 204 9.91 -0.35 2.81
C TRP A 204 10.34 -1.60 3.58
N GLY A 205 9.38 -2.24 4.25
CA GLY A 205 9.61 -3.47 4.99
C GLY A 205 10.03 -4.61 4.07
N ILE A 206 9.25 -4.84 3.01
CA ILE A 206 9.53 -5.89 2.02
C ILE A 206 10.85 -5.65 1.30
N ALA A 207 11.15 -4.40 0.91
CA ALA A 207 12.41 -4.06 0.25
C ALA A 207 13.63 -4.27 1.18
N ALA A 208 13.46 -4.14 2.50
CA ALA A 208 14.51 -4.41 3.47
C ALA A 208 14.83 -5.90 3.66
N GLU A 209 13.90 -6.80 3.31
CA GLU A 209 14.16 -8.25 3.25
C GLU A 209 14.94 -8.65 1.98
N CYS A 210 15.15 -7.71 1.05
CA CYS A 210 15.96 -7.86 -0.15
C CYS A 210 15.54 -9.01 -1.08
N PRO A 211 14.25 -9.15 -1.46
CA PRO A 211 13.86 -10.19 -2.43
C PRO A 211 14.58 -9.95 -3.77
N PRO A 212 15.23 -10.98 -4.34
CA PRO A 212 16.08 -10.84 -5.54
C PRO A 212 15.39 -10.23 -6.75
N HIS A 213 14.08 -10.45 -6.90
CA HIS A 213 13.31 -9.96 -8.04
C HIS A 213 12.56 -8.64 -7.79
N LEU A 214 12.62 -8.08 -6.55
CA LEU A 214 12.11 -6.74 -6.30
C LEU A 214 13.08 -5.72 -6.89
N THR A 215 12.71 -5.14 -8.02
CA THR A 215 13.58 -4.27 -8.82
C THR A 215 13.55 -2.82 -8.38
N CYS A 216 12.38 -2.31 -7.98
CA CYS A 216 12.21 -0.93 -7.50
C CYS A 216 10.94 -0.79 -6.66
N ILE A 217 10.89 0.29 -5.86
CA ILE A 217 9.70 0.65 -5.09
C ILE A 217 9.34 2.13 -5.29
N ALA A 218 8.03 2.41 -5.20
CA ALA A 218 7.49 3.77 -5.20
C ALA A 218 6.57 3.98 -3.99
N PRO A 219 7.15 4.14 -2.79
CA PRO A 219 6.37 4.34 -1.56
C PRO A 219 5.95 5.81 -1.45
N TRP A 220 4.80 6.14 -2.00
CA TRP A 220 4.27 7.49 -2.00
C TRP A 220 3.47 7.75 -0.74
N GLU A 221 3.79 8.85 -0.04
CA GLU A 221 3.09 9.28 1.17
C GLU A 221 3.00 8.21 2.27
N CYS A 222 3.99 8.06 3.12
CA CYS A 222 3.88 7.07 4.18
C CYS A 222 4.52 7.48 5.51
N THR A 223 3.94 7.01 6.60
CA THR A 223 4.65 6.90 7.87
C THR A 223 5.69 5.79 7.76
N THR A 224 6.72 5.80 8.58
CA THR A 224 7.80 4.80 8.53
C THR A 224 8.18 4.26 9.90
N ASP A 225 7.57 4.82 10.91
CA ASP A 225 7.66 4.40 12.29
C ASP A 225 6.29 4.64 12.93
N LEU A 226 5.46 3.61 12.92
CA LEU A 226 4.07 3.71 13.37
C LEU A 226 3.94 4.28 14.79
N TYR A 227 4.88 3.92 15.68
CA TYR A 227 4.90 4.44 17.04
C TYR A 227 5.12 5.95 17.08
N ALA A 228 6.15 6.44 16.38
CA ALA A 228 6.56 7.84 16.46
C ALA A 228 5.80 8.77 15.48
N ASP A 229 5.32 8.23 14.36
CA ASP A 229 4.73 9.03 13.29
C ASP A 229 3.19 9.07 13.36
N SER A 230 2.54 8.15 14.10
CA SER A 230 1.10 8.03 14.08
C SER A 230 0.47 7.85 15.48
N LEU A 231 1.02 6.97 16.33
CA LEU A 231 0.42 6.66 17.63
C LEU A 231 0.87 7.60 18.75
N PHE A 232 2.14 8.02 18.73
CA PHE A 232 2.75 8.87 19.76
C PHE A 232 3.57 9.99 19.15
N GLU A 233 2.96 10.75 18.25
CA GLU A 233 3.61 11.88 17.60
C GLU A 233 4.06 12.93 18.62
N GLY A 234 5.35 13.21 18.66
CA GLY A 234 5.93 14.07 19.70
C GLY A 234 5.75 13.56 21.13
N GLY A 235 5.44 12.26 21.32
CA GLY A 235 5.15 11.64 22.62
C GLY A 235 3.70 11.81 23.10
N ILE A 236 2.83 12.36 22.27
CA ILE A 236 1.42 12.59 22.59
C ILE A 236 0.58 11.46 21.98
N PRO A 237 -0.25 10.72 22.76
CA PRO A 237 -1.09 9.68 22.19
C PRO A 237 -2.13 10.24 21.20
N ALA A 238 -2.10 9.74 19.95
CA ALA A 238 -3.01 10.06 18.86
C ALA A 238 -3.66 8.76 18.35
N LEU A 239 -4.62 8.23 19.10
CA LEU A 239 -5.09 6.85 18.91
C LEU A 239 -6.29 6.73 17.97
N SER A 240 -7.08 7.78 17.77
CA SER A 240 -8.36 7.72 17.06
C SER A 240 -8.25 7.32 15.61
N PHE A 241 -7.23 7.82 14.89
CA PHE A 241 -6.99 7.46 13.50
C PHE A 241 -6.63 5.98 13.36
N ASN A 242 -5.74 5.47 14.21
CA ASN A 242 -5.36 4.05 14.18
C ASN A 242 -6.51 3.12 14.60
N GLU A 243 -7.38 3.57 15.52
CA GLU A 243 -8.63 2.87 15.87
C GLU A 243 -9.54 2.75 14.66
N PHE A 244 -9.71 3.86 13.91
CA PHE A 244 -10.48 3.90 12.67
C PHE A 244 -9.90 2.93 11.63
N ILE A 245 -8.59 2.99 11.35
CA ILE A 245 -7.93 2.12 10.38
C ILE A 245 -8.10 0.64 10.72
N ALA A 246 -7.81 0.24 11.97
CA ALA A 246 -7.93 -1.16 12.38
C ALA A 246 -9.38 -1.68 12.29
N ALA A 247 -10.37 -0.81 12.48
CA ALA A 247 -11.79 -1.16 12.37
C ALA A 247 -12.26 -1.36 10.91
N GLN A 248 -11.50 -0.87 9.92
CA GLN A 248 -11.84 -1.02 8.51
C GLN A 248 -11.39 -2.36 7.91
N VAL A 249 -10.47 -3.06 8.55
CA VAL A 249 -9.92 -4.30 8.00
C VAL A 249 -10.97 -5.40 7.98
N THR A 250 -11.17 -5.95 6.79
CA THR A 250 -12.06 -7.09 6.55
C THR A 250 -11.24 -8.36 6.43
N GLY A 251 -11.65 -9.43 7.10
CA GLY A 251 -10.92 -10.70 7.07
C GLY A 251 -11.59 -11.79 7.89
N LEU A 252 -11.03 -12.98 7.86
CA LEU A 252 -11.55 -14.16 8.57
C LEU A 252 -10.92 -14.37 9.96
N GLY A 253 -9.80 -13.73 10.21
CA GLY A 253 -9.02 -13.86 11.44
C GLY A 253 -9.03 -12.63 12.33
N GLY A 254 -7.89 -12.38 12.99
CA GLY A 254 -7.63 -11.20 13.81
C GLY A 254 -6.91 -10.10 13.04
N VAL A 255 -7.05 -8.88 13.55
CA VAL A 255 -6.27 -7.72 13.10
C VAL A 255 -5.45 -7.22 14.27
N ASP A 256 -4.16 -7.06 14.10
CA ASP A 256 -3.24 -6.46 15.06
C ASP A 256 -3.80 -5.12 15.58
N ASP A 257 -4.17 -5.10 16.87
CA ASP A 257 -4.80 -3.93 17.50
C ASP A 257 -3.76 -2.99 18.08
N GLN A 258 -3.27 -2.10 17.24
CA GLN A 258 -2.24 -1.13 17.59
C GLN A 258 -2.67 -0.19 18.72
N VAL A 259 -3.95 0.12 18.84
CA VAL A 259 -4.49 0.99 19.90
C VAL A 259 -4.53 0.28 21.23
N ALA A 260 -4.99 -0.98 21.26
CA ALA A 260 -4.93 -1.81 22.46
C ALA A 260 -3.48 -2.04 22.91
N MET A 261 -2.58 -2.27 21.94
CA MET A 261 -1.14 -2.40 22.19
C MET A 261 -0.54 -1.10 22.74
N ALA A 262 -0.91 0.06 22.20
CA ALA A 262 -0.44 1.36 22.69
C ALA A 262 -0.90 1.64 24.14
N ARG A 263 -2.13 1.25 24.48
CA ARG A 263 -2.63 1.34 25.86
C ARG A 263 -1.92 0.41 26.83
N LYS A 264 -1.60 -0.82 26.38
CA LYS A 264 -0.92 -1.83 27.19
C LYS A 264 0.58 -1.59 27.31
N TYR A 265 1.20 -1.20 26.19
CA TYR A 265 2.65 -0.98 26.07
C TYR A 265 2.93 0.43 25.51
N PRO A 266 2.77 1.46 26.36
CA PRO A 266 2.93 2.86 25.91
C PRO A 266 4.38 3.26 25.62
N PHE A 267 5.35 2.42 25.95
CA PHE A 267 6.77 2.65 25.68
C PHE A 267 7.28 1.70 24.61
N ARG A 268 8.32 2.12 23.90
CA ARG A 268 8.97 1.28 22.89
C ARG A 268 9.44 -0.05 23.45
N ASN A 269 9.18 -1.10 22.71
CA ASN A 269 9.58 -2.48 22.97
C ASN A 269 9.80 -3.21 21.65
N GLY A 270 10.00 -4.53 21.68
CA GLY A 270 10.18 -5.36 20.50
C GLY A 270 9.05 -5.24 19.48
N TYR A 271 7.79 -5.18 19.92
CA TYR A 271 6.61 -5.04 19.05
C TYR A 271 6.67 -3.75 18.20
N TRP A 272 6.93 -2.60 18.83
CA TRP A 272 7.03 -1.33 18.11
C TRP A 272 8.25 -1.27 17.20
N ASN A 273 9.37 -1.82 17.65
CA ASN A 273 10.60 -1.83 16.87
C ASN A 273 10.51 -2.77 15.67
N ASP A 274 9.72 -3.82 15.75
CA ASP A 274 9.48 -4.74 14.64
C ASP A 274 8.71 -4.08 13.48
N LYS A 275 7.90 -3.06 13.76
CA LYS A 275 7.13 -2.30 12.77
C LYS A 275 7.94 -1.22 12.04
N VAL A 276 9.22 -1.10 12.32
CA VAL A 276 10.13 -0.16 11.64
C VAL A 276 10.98 -0.90 10.63
N ALA A 277 10.92 -0.49 9.37
CA ALA A 277 11.75 -1.08 8.33
C ALA A 277 13.25 -0.79 8.53
N GLU A 278 14.09 -1.73 8.12
CA GLU A 278 15.55 -1.57 8.14
C GLU A 278 16.03 -0.85 6.86
N PHE A 279 15.74 0.45 6.78
CA PHE A 279 15.99 1.31 5.60
C PHE A 279 17.42 1.24 5.06
N ASP A 280 18.40 0.99 5.93
CA ASP A 280 19.80 0.86 5.56
C ASP A 280 20.12 -0.45 4.84
N LYS A 281 19.22 -1.39 4.75
CA LYS A 281 19.31 -2.57 3.88
C LYS A 281 18.82 -2.31 2.46
N VAL A 282 17.95 -1.33 2.25
CA VAL A 282 17.37 -1.03 0.94
C VAL A 282 18.44 -0.47 -0.02
N ARG A 283 18.63 -1.15 -1.16
CA ARG A 283 19.63 -0.80 -2.19
C ARG A 283 19.04 -0.59 -3.58
N ILE A 284 17.81 -1.02 -3.80
CA ILE A 284 17.09 -0.90 -5.07
C ILE A 284 16.67 0.56 -5.34
N PRO A 285 16.33 0.91 -6.58
CA PRO A 285 15.77 2.22 -6.92
C PRO A 285 14.50 2.53 -6.12
N VAL A 286 14.41 3.77 -5.62
CA VAL A 286 13.29 4.26 -4.82
C VAL A 286 12.80 5.60 -5.37
N TYR A 287 11.51 5.71 -5.65
CA TYR A 287 10.86 6.99 -5.93
C TYR A 287 9.78 7.28 -4.91
N GLN A 288 10.04 8.20 -4.01
CA GLN A 288 9.19 8.54 -2.88
C GLN A 288 8.60 9.93 -3.02
N THR A 289 7.37 10.11 -2.51
CA THR A 289 6.73 11.43 -2.40
C THR A 289 6.25 11.71 -0.99
N ALA A 290 5.99 12.97 -0.68
CA ALA A 290 5.31 13.41 0.54
C ALA A 290 4.68 14.79 0.38
N GLY A 291 3.46 14.95 0.85
CA GLY A 291 2.76 16.23 0.92
C GLY A 291 3.27 17.12 2.04
N TRP A 292 3.42 18.42 1.77
CA TRP A 292 3.90 19.39 2.75
C TRP A 292 3.05 19.47 4.03
N SER A 293 1.74 19.37 3.87
CA SER A 293 0.78 19.53 4.97
C SER A 293 0.27 18.19 5.49
N HIS A 294 0.91 17.08 5.09
CA HIS A 294 0.46 15.75 5.44
C HIS A 294 1.26 15.15 6.59
N PHE A 295 0.62 14.38 7.46
CA PHE A 295 1.29 13.70 8.59
C PHE A 295 2.33 12.66 8.14
N HIS A 296 2.33 12.25 6.88
CA HIS A 296 3.33 11.36 6.30
C HIS A 296 4.70 12.00 6.05
N LEU A 297 4.79 13.34 5.99
CA LEU A 297 6.04 14.02 5.65
C LEU A 297 7.23 13.66 6.56
N PRO A 298 7.09 13.63 7.90
CA PRO A 298 8.20 13.25 8.79
C PRO A 298 8.71 11.84 8.55
N GLY A 299 7.79 10.87 8.39
CA GLY A 299 8.12 9.48 8.12
C GLY A 299 8.80 9.30 6.77
N SER A 300 8.20 9.84 5.71
CA SER A 300 8.75 9.80 4.36
C SER A 300 10.14 10.43 4.28
N SER A 301 10.33 11.60 4.87
CA SER A 301 11.64 12.28 4.93
C SER A 301 12.68 11.42 5.66
N ARG A 302 12.31 10.82 6.78
CA ARG A 302 13.20 9.95 7.56
C ARG A 302 13.64 8.72 6.75
N ALA A 303 12.71 8.06 6.05
CA ALA A 303 13.03 6.92 5.20
C ALA A 303 13.99 7.31 4.08
N TYR A 304 13.72 8.42 3.38
CA TYR A 304 14.61 8.92 2.34
C TYR A 304 16.02 9.19 2.85
N ILE A 305 16.17 9.85 4.01
CA ILE A 305 17.47 10.16 4.61
C ILE A 305 18.21 8.86 5.00
N ARG A 306 17.52 7.92 5.64
CA ARG A 306 18.13 6.68 6.14
C ARG A 306 18.40 5.64 5.05
N CYS A 307 17.60 5.60 4.00
CA CYS A 307 17.78 4.67 2.88
C CYS A 307 19.16 4.80 2.25
N LYS A 308 19.86 3.68 2.08
CA LYS A 308 21.22 3.62 1.53
C LYS A 308 21.27 3.39 0.02
N SER A 309 20.13 3.31 -0.65
CA SER A 309 20.11 3.31 -2.10
C SER A 309 20.76 4.58 -2.65
N ARG A 310 21.61 4.42 -3.69
CA ARG A 310 22.16 5.53 -4.47
C ARG A 310 21.17 6.01 -5.53
N LEU A 311 20.19 5.18 -5.85
CA LEU A 311 19.15 5.43 -6.86
C LEU A 311 17.84 5.78 -6.14
N LYS A 312 17.80 6.94 -5.48
CA LYS A 312 16.62 7.39 -4.75
C LYS A 312 16.24 8.81 -5.16
N TRP A 313 14.95 9.03 -5.30
CA TRP A 313 14.33 10.30 -5.62
C TRP A 313 13.26 10.62 -4.60
N PHE A 314 13.10 11.90 -4.30
CA PHE A 314 12.10 12.43 -3.38
C PHE A 314 11.40 13.62 -4.00
N ARG A 315 10.08 13.65 -3.96
CA ARG A 315 9.27 14.77 -4.39
C ARG A 315 8.38 15.22 -3.23
N ALA A 316 8.59 16.45 -2.74
CA ALA A 316 7.68 17.07 -1.78
C ALA A 316 6.67 17.92 -2.57
N HIS A 317 5.39 17.65 -2.38
CA HIS A 317 4.30 18.29 -3.13
C HIS A 317 3.32 18.97 -2.19
N ARG A 318 2.49 19.84 -2.75
CA ARG A 318 1.52 20.65 -2.02
C ARG A 318 0.11 20.06 -1.99
N ASP A 319 -0.22 19.25 -3.00
CA ASP A 319 -1.54 18.67 -3.13
C ASP A 319 -1.79 17.63 -2.05
N PHE A 320 -3.06 17.31 -1.80
CA PHE A 320 -3.40 16.19 -0.95
C PHE A 320 -2.97 14.87 -1.62
N GLU A 321 -2.65 13.87 -0.84
CA GLU A 321 -2.00 12.62 -1.29
C GLU A 321 -2.69 11.94 -2.49
N TRP A 322 -4.02 11.87 -2.51
CA TRP A 322 -4.72 11.14 -3.58
C TRP A 322 -4.85 11.93 -4.89
N PRO A 323 -5.23 13.23 -4.91
CA PRO A 323 -5.13 14.04 -6.11
C PRO A 323 -3.74 14.03 -6.73
N ASP A 324 -2.70 14.08 -5.91
CA ASP A 324 -1.31 13.98 -6.34
C ASP A 324 -1.03 12.62 -6.99
N THR A 325 -1.36 11.52 -6.30
CA THR A 325 -1.09 10.15 -6.76
C THR A 325 -1.75 9.81 -8.10
N TYR A 326 -3.00 10.27 -8.29
CA TYR A 326 -3.78 9.93 -9.49
C TYR A 326 -3.77 11.02 -10.56
N SER A 327 -2.97 12.07 -10.41
CA SER A 327 -2.84 13.07 -11.46
C SER A 327 -2.15 12.47 -12.69
N PRO A 328 -2.60 12.80 -13.91
CA PRO A 328 -1.99 12.27 -15.14
C PRO A 328 -0.50 12.58 -15.25
N GLU A 329 -0.08 13.75 -14.80
CA GLU A 329 1.31 14.19 -14.82
C GLU A 329 2.19 13.33 -13.91
N ASN A 330 1.73 13.07 -12.68
CA ASN A 330 2.48 12.26 -11.72
C ASN A 330 2.46 10.78 -12.09
N LEU A 331 1.37 10.29 -12.70
CA LEU A 331 1.33 8.93 -13.26
C LEU A 331 2.33 8.76 -14.41
N GLU A 332 2.49 9.76 -15.29
CA GLU A 332 3.51 9.72 -16.34
C GLU A 332 4.93 9.78 -15.77
N ASP A 333 5.15 10.59 -14.73
CA ASP A 333 6.44 10.65 -14.04
C ASP A 333 6.79 9.31 -13.37
N LEU A 334 5.80 8.68 -12.69
CA LEU A 334 5.95 7.34 -12.12
C LEU A 334 6.19 6.29 -13.21
N LYS A 335 5.49 6.40 -14.35
CA LYS A 335 5.69 5.52 -15.49
C LYS A 335 7.11 5.62 -16.04
N ARG A 336 7.68 6.83 -16.16
CA ARG A 336 9.08 7.02 -16.57
C ARG A 336 10.05 6.32 -15.63
N PHE A 337 9.80 6.36 -14.31
CA PHE A 337 10.58 5.62 -13.33
C PHE A 337 10.49 4.11 -13.54
N TYR A 338 9.27 3.57 -13.69
CA TYR A 338 9.09 2.13 -13.91
C TYR A 338 9.60 1.68 -15.28
N ASP A 339 9.36 2.43 -16.35
CA ASP A 339 9.88 2.12 -17.67
C ASP A 339 11.43 1.98 -17.64
N ARG A 340 12.08 2.83 -16.85
CA ARG A 340 13.54 2.78 -16.70
C ARG A 340 14.00 1.52 -15.98
N TYR A 341 13.37 1.14 -14.88
CA TYR A 341 13.87 0.05 -14.03
C TYR A 341 13.22 -1.29 -14.30
N LEU A 342 11.97 -1.33 -14.72
CA LEU A 342 11.24 -2.57 -14.96
C LEU A 342 11.31 -3.03 -16.43
N LYS A 343 11.47 -2.09 -17.38
CA LYS A 343 11.57 -2.37 -18.82
C LYS A 343 12.92 -2.05 -19.44
N ASP A 344 13.88 -1.56 -18.67
CA ASP A 344 15.21 -1.13 -19.13
C ASP A 344 15.18 -0.04 -20.22
N ILE A 345 14.12 0.77 -20.28
CA ILE A 345 14.00 1.86 -21.23
C ILE A 345 14.89 3.02 -20.77
N HIS A 346 15.86 3.39 -21.61
CA HIS A 346 16.74 4.54 -21.37
C HIS A 346 16.03 5.85 -21.72
N ASN A 347 15.21 6.34 -20.78
CA ASN A 347 14.36 7.53 -20.95
C ASN A 347 14.89 8.79 -20.25
N GLY A 348 16.12 8.75 -19.75
CA GLY A 348 16.74 9.87 -19.05
C GLY A 348 16.29 10.06 -17.60
N TRP A 349 15.62 9.10 -16.99
CA TRP A 349 15.16 9.19 -15.59
C TRP A 349 16.29 9.57 -14.62
N GLU A 350 17.50 9.07 -14.83
CA GLU A 350 18.66 9.34 -13.98
C GLU A 350 19.07 10.82 -13.93
N MET A 351 18.65 11.60 -14.94
CA MET A 351 18.86 13.06 -15.00
C MET A 351 17.82 13.83 -14.21
N THR A 352 16.75 13.18 -13.76
CA THR A 352 15.73 13.78 -12.90
C THR A 352 16.39 14.22 -11.59
N PRO A 353 16.14 15.47 -11.11
CA PRO A 353 16.67 15.93 -9.84
C PRO A 353 16.32 14.97 -8.69
N LYS A 354 17.31 14.66 -7.85
CA LYS A 354 17.13 13.69 -6.74
C LYS A 354 16.14 14.15 -5.68
N VAL A 355 15.98 15.45 -5.53
CA VAL A 355 15.00 16.08 -4.66
C VAL A 355 14.29 17.17 -5.46
N ARG A 356 12.98 17.08 -5.51
CA ARG A 356 12.09 18.09 -6.11
C ARG A 356 11.15 18.57 -5.03
N ILE A 357 10.96 19.88 -4.94
CA ILE A 357 10.19 20.48 -3.86
C ILE A 357 9.28 21.55 -4.47
N ASP A 358 7.97 21.38 -4.29
CA ASP A 358 7.02 22.43 -4.61
C ASP A 358 7.16 23.54 -3.56
N VAL A 359 7.51 24.75 -3.98
CA VAL A 359 7.56 25.89 -3.09
C VAL A 359 6.20 26.56 -3.03
N MET A 360 5.60 26.58 -1.84
CA MET A 360 4.29 27.18 -1.64
C MET A 360 4.38 28.71 -1.63
N ASP A 361 3.44 29.39 -2.29
CA ASP A 361 3.31 30.84 -2.23
C ASP A 361 2.70 31.26 -0.90
N VAL A 362 3.30 32.28 -0.29
CA VAL A 362 2.88 32.82 1.02
C VAL A 362 1.43 33.38 0.98
N MET A 363 0.99 33.89 -0.16
CA MET A 363 -0.30 34.55 -0.30
C MET A 363 -1.35 33.70 -0.97
N ASP A 364 -0.99 32.50 -1.38
CA ASP A 364 -1.90 31.50 -1.88
C ASP A 364 -2.72 31.94 -3.10
N HIS A 365 -2.11 32.75 -3.94
CA HIS A 365 -2.76 33.26 -5.15
C HIS A 365 -2.80 32.26 -6.30
N ASP A 366 -2.03 31.20 -6.22
CA ASP A 366 -2.01 30.15 -7.22
C ASP A 366 -1.85 28.76 -6.59
N PHE A 367 -2.95 28.24 -6.12
CA PHE A 367 -3.03 26.91 -5.51
C PHE A 367 -2.76 25.76 -6.48
N GLN A 368 -2.79 25.98 -7.76
CA GLN A 368 -2.87 24.91 -8.75
C GLN A 368 -1.66 24.81 -9.67
N SER A 369 -0.79 25.79 -9.75
CA SER A 369 0.37 25.68 -10.63
C SER A 369 1.65 25.39 -9.88
N ARG A 370 2.33 24.34 -10.30
CA ARG A 370 3.76 24.20 -10.05
C ARG A 370 4.46 25.35 -10.75
N ARG A 371 5.35 26.03 -10.04
CA ARG A 371 6.21 27.04 -10.65
C ARG A 371 7.51 26.36 -11.06
N PRO A 372 7.83 26.26 -12.36
CA PRO A 372 9.05 25.61 -12.84
C PRO A 372 10.32 26.17 -12.21
N GLU A 373 10.32 27.45 -11.85
CA GLU A 373 11.41 28.13 -11.16
C GLU A 373 11.62 27.66 -9.71
N ASN A 374 10.70 26.91 -9.17
CA ASN A 374 10.71 26.43 -7.77
C ASN A 374 10.97 24.91 -7.66
N GLU A 375 11.09 24.21 -8.78
CA GLU A 375 11.37 22.78 -8.82
C GLU A 375 12.87 22.45 -8.77
#